data_f85cbee2f45c1309db182186dd46c009
#
_entry.id   f85cbee2f45c1309db182186dd46c009
#
_cell.length_a   1.000
_cell.length_b   1.000
_cell.length_c   1.000
_cell.angle_alpha   90.00
_cell.angle_beta   90.00
_cell.angle_gamma   90.00
#
_symmetry.space_group_name_H-M   'P 1'
#
loop_
_entity.id
_entity.type
_entity.pdbx_description
1 polymer ?
#
loop_
_entity_poly.entity_id
_entity_poly.type
_entity_poly.pdbx_seq_one_letter_code
_entity_poly.pdbx_strand_id
1 'polypeptide(L)'
;MSTKSRTRSKTRLSRALGIPLTPKAAKYLEKRPYPPGEHGRTKRKTDSDYAVRLREKQRLRAQYGIREAQLKIQFEEARRADGLTGENLVEQLEMRLDALVVRAAFARTTAQARQLIVHRHILVDGQRVDRPSFRVKPGQLIHVHAKSEGMEPFQVAAAGGHAEVLPKTPGYLEVELDKLQARLVRRPKRAEVPVTCEVQLVVEYYAAR
;
A
#
# COMPACT_ATOMS: atom_id res chain seq x y z
N MET A 1 4.28 -31.26 7.49
CA MET A 1 3.75 -30.84 6.17
C MET A 1 3.39 -29.37 6.25
N SER A 2 4.15 -28.48 5.60
CA SER A 2 3.89 -27.05 5.58
C SER A 2 2.66 -26.79 4.73
N THR A 3 1.55 -26.39 5.32
CA THR A 3 0.35 -25.92 4.62
C THR A 3 0.72 -24.62 3.89
N LYS A 4 1.03 -24.70 2.60
CA LYS A 4 1.15 -23.52 1.74
C LYS A 4 -0.12 -22.68 1.91
N SER A 5 -0.01 -21.56 2.62
CA SER A 5 -1.06 -20.56 2.72
C SER A 5 -1.45 -20.17 1.30
N ARG A 6 -2.61 -20.62 0.82
CA ARG A 6 -3.16 -20.24 -0.49
C ARG A 6 -3.38 -18.73 -0.48
N THR A 7 -2.46 -17.99 -1.05
CA THR A 7 -2.59 -16.55 -1.23
C THR A 7 -3.85 -16.28 -2.05
N ARG A 8 -4.85 -15.64 -1.45
CA ARG A 8 -6.10 -15.30 -2.14
C ARG A 8 -5.80 -14.43 -3.35
N SER A 9 -6.40 -14.73 -4.50
CA SER A 9 -6.30 -13.89 -5.69
C SER A 9 -6.66 -12.43 -5.35
N LYS A 10 -5.82 -11.48 -5.75
CA LYS A 10 -6.03 -10.04 -5.52
C LYS A 10 -7.36 -9.55 -6.09
N THR A 11 -7.76 -10.07 -7.26
CA THR A 11 -9.06 -9.76 -7.88
C THR A 11 -10.23 -10.23 -7.01
N ARG A 12 -10.15 -11.44 -6.45
CA ARG A 12 -11.18 -11.96 -5.54
C ARG A 12 -11.24 -11.16 -4.24
N LEU A 13 -10.08 -10.77 -3.71
CA LEU A 13 -9.99 -9.94 -2.51
C LEU A 13 -10.54 -8.54 -2.77
N SER A 14 -10.23 -7.92 -3.91
CA SER A 14 -10.75 -6.61 -4.31
C SER A 14 -12.28 -6.61 -4.35
N ARG A 15 -12.88 -7.63 -4.95
CA ARG A 15 -14.35 -7.78 -4.99
C ARG A 15 -14.96 -7.97 -3.60
N ALA A 16 -14.30 -8.72 -2.72
CA ALA A 16 -14.77 -8.91 -1.34
C ALA A 16 -14.74 -7.63 -0.51
N LEU A 17 -13.74 -6.77 -0.75
CA LEU A 17 -13.55 -5.50 -0.03
C LEU A 17 -14.23 -4.31 -0.73
N GLY A 18 -14.64 -4.45 -1.99
CA GLY A 18 -15.25 -3.39 -2.78
C GLY A 18 -14.27 -2.27 -3.18
N ILE A 19 -12.97 -2.57 -3.24
CA ILE A 19 -11.91 -1.61 -3.61
C ILE A 19 -10.93 -2.24 -4.61
N PRO A 20 -10.39 -1.49 -5.59
CA PRO A 20 -9.38 -2.00 -6.50
C PRO A 20 -8.01 -2.05 -5.81
N LEU A 21 -7.47 -3.25 -5.59
CA LEU A 21 -6.13 -3.45 -4.99
C LEU A 21 -5.00 -3.44 -6.01
N THR A 22 -5.32 -3.59 -7.28
CA THR A 22 -4.37 -3.55 -8.40
C THR A 22 -5.07 -3.01 -9.63
N PRO A 23 -4.35 -2.43 -10.60
CA PRO A 23 -4.95 -1.94 -11.86
C PRO A 23 -5.75 -3.03 -12.61
N LYS A 24 -5.26 -4.26 -12.59
CA LYS A 24 -5.99 -5.41 -13.16
C LYS A 24 -7.30 -5.66 -12.41
N ALA A 25 -7.30 -5.53 -11.10
CA ALA A 25 -8.49 -5.78 -10.28
C ALA A 25 -9.56 -4.71 -10.47
N ALA A 26 -9.20 -3.47 -10.85
CA ALA A 26 -10.14 -2.40 -11.16
C ALA A 26 -11.09 -2.82 -12.28
N LYS A 27 -10.56 -3.28 -13.42
CA LYS A 27 -11.36 -3.76 -14.58
C LYS A 27 -12.34 -4.90 -14.21
N TYR A 28 -11.93 -5.78 -13.28
CA TYR A 28 -12.80 -6.87 -12.81
C TYR A 28 -13.85 -6.40 -11.82
N LEU A 29 -13.54 -5.39 -11.01
CA LEU A 29 -14.49 -4.80 -10.07
C LEU A 29 -15.62 -4.06 -10.81
N GLU A 30 -15.30 -3.33 -11.88
CA GLU A 30 -16.28 -2.67 -12.77
C GLU A 30 -17.23 -3.69 -13.40
N LYS A 31 -16.69 -4.78 -13.97
CA LYS A 31 -17.50 -5.83 -14.60
C LYS A 31 -18.35 -6.62 -13.59
N ARG A 32 -17.89 -6.79 -12.37
CA ARG A 32 -18.53 -7.62 -11.33
C ARG A 32 -18.45 -6.93 -9.96
N PRO A 33 -19.26 -5.87 -9.70
CA PRO A 33 -19.18 -5.05 -8.47
C PRO A 33 -19.78 -5.73 -7.22
N TYR A 34 -19.92 -7.02 -7.24
CA TYR A 34 -20.49 -7.81 -6.15
C TYR A 34 -19.44 -8.76 -5.55
N PRO A 35 -19.59 -9.18 -4.28
CA PRO A 35 -18.68 -10.11 -3.61
C PRO A 35 -18.48 -11.42 -4.41
N PRO A 36 -17.35 -12.09 -4.26
CA PRO A 36 -17.11 -13.37 -4.92
C PRO A 36 -17.92 -14.49 -4.28
N GLY A 37 -18.21 -15.51 -5.05
CA GLY A 37 -18.97 -16.70 -4.65
C GLY A 37 -20.30 -16.81 -5.38
N GLU A 38 -20.94 -17.96 -5.24
CA GLU A 38 -22.22 -18.28 -5.88
C GLU A 38 -23.31 -17.29 -5.44
N HIS A 39 -23.43 -17.05 -4.16
CA HIS A 39 -24.41 -16.12 -3.58
C HIS A 39 -23.99 -14.65 -3.58
N GLY A 40 -22.90 -14.31 -4.28
CA GLY A 40 -22.36 -12.93 -4.25
C GLY A 40 -23.35 -11.86 -4.74
N ARG A 41 -24.22 -12.21 -5.72
CA ARG A 41 -25.23 -11.29 -6.25
C ARG A 41 -26.44 -11.11 -5.32
N THR A 42 -26.84 -12.18 -4.65
CA THR A 42 -28.06 -12.22 -3.82
C THR A 42 -27.81 -11.82 -2.37
N LYS A 43 -26.53 -11.73 -1.97
CA LYS A 43 -26.17 -11.39 -0.60
C LYS A 43 -26.65 -9.99 -0.22
N ARG A 44 -27.68 -9.90 0.64
CA ARG A 44 -28.08 -8.63 1.26
C ARG A 44 -26.97 -8.13 2.19
N LYS A 45 -26.64 -6.87 2.07
CA LYS A 45 -25.62 -6.21 2.91
C LYS A 45 -26.26 -5.69 4.20
N THR A 46 -26.62 -6.59 5.09
CA THR A 46 -26.90 -6.19 6.47
C THR A 46 -25.60 -6.45 7.24
N ASP A 47 -24.77 -5.45 7.37
CA ASP A 47 -23.49 -5.58 8.07
C ASP A 47 -23.70 -5.12 9.52
N SER A 48 -23.32 -5.94 10.48
CA SER A 48 -23.18 -5.51 11.86
C SER A 48 -22.04 -4.49 12.00
N ASP A 49 -22.05 -3.66 13.03
CA ASP A 49 -20.98 -2.68 13.32
C ASP A 49 -19.59 -3.34 13.33
N TYR A 50 -19.50 -4.52 13.93
CA TYR A 50 -18.28 -5.29 13.92
C TYR A 50 -17.82 -5.64 12.48
N ALA A 51 -18.74 -6.05 11.62
CA ALA A 51 -18.41 -6.43 10.23
C ALA A 51 -17.95 -5.21 9.41
N VAL A 52 -18.53 -4.03 9.67
CA VAL A 52 -18.13 -2.77 9.05
C VAL A 52 -16.71 -2.41 9.48
N ARG A 53 -16.42 -2.36 10.79
CA ARG A 53 -15.08 -2.08 11.34
C ARG A 53 -14.04 -3.07 10.86
N LEU A 54 -14.37 -4.37 10.86
CA LEU A 54 -13.49 -5.42 10.33
C LEU A 54 -13.19 -5.21 8.85
N ARG A 55 -14.17 -4.82 8.04
CA ARG A 55 -13.98 -4.56 6.61
C ARG A 55 -13.03 -3.40 6.38
N GLU A 56 -13.17 -2.30 7.10
CA GLU A 56 -12.27 -1.15 6.97
C GLU A 56 -10.83 -1.51 7.35
N LYS A 57 -10.65 -2.24 8.45
CA LYS A 57 -9.33 -2.78 8.80
C LYS A 57 -8.76 -3.67 7.70
N GLN A 58 -9.56 -4.56 7.11
CA GLN A 58 -9.11 -5.42 6.01
C GLN A 58 -8.79 -4.62 4.73
N ARG A 59 -9.52 -3.52 4.46
CA ARG A 59 -9.23 -2.59 3.35
C ARG A 59 -7.85 -1.96 3.54
N LEU A 60 -7.59 -1.36 4.69
CA LEU A 60 -6.30 -0.76 5.01
C LEU A 60 -5.17 -1.79 4.87
N ARG A 61 -5.30 -2.94 5.52
CA ARG A 61 -4.33 -4.02 5.47
C ARG A 61 -4.04 -4.51 4.04
N ALA A 62 -5.07 -4.65 3.23
CA ALA A 62 -4.95 -5.18 1.87
C ALA A 62 -4.26 -4.21 0.92
N GLN A 63 -4.50 -2.91 1.05
CA GLN A 63 -3.88 -1.86 0.23
C GLN A 63 -2.37 -1.79 0.46
N TYR A 64 -1.92 -1.81 1.71
CA TYR A 64 -0.50 -1.89 2.03
C TYR A 64 0.07 -3.33 1.94
N GLY A 65 -0.78 -4.35 1.76
CA GLY A 65 -0.35 -5.74 1.64
C GLY A 65 0.36 -6.30 2.88
N ILE A 66 0.10 -5.79 4.07
CA ILE A 66 0.72 -6.19 5.33
C ILE A 66 -0.05 -7.32 6.03
N ARG A 67 0.63 -8.01 6.95
CA ARG A 67 0.02 -9.05 7.79
C ARG A 67 -0.69 -8.42 8.99
N GLU A 68 -1.64 -9.15 9.59
CA GLU A 68 -2.40 -8.68 10.75
C GLU A 68 -1.47 -8.31 11.94
N ALA A 69 -0.51 -9.17 12.25
CA ALA A 69 0.45 -8.91 13.32
C ALA A 69 1.24 -7.59 13.09
N GLN A 70 1.63 -7.33 11.85
CA GLN A 70 2.34 -6.09 11.50
C GLN A 70 1.43 -4.86 11.65
N LEU A 71 0.16 -4.96 11.21
CA LEU A 71 -0.79 -3.87 11.37
C LEU A 71 -1.05 -3.57 12.85
N LYS A 72 -1.19 -4.61 13.67
CA LYS A 72 -1.38 -4.46 15.12
C LYS A 72 -0.19 -3.74 15.78
N ILE A 73 1.04 -4.14 15.44
CA ILE A 73 2.26 -3.46 15.95
C ILE A 73 2.25 -1.97 15.56
N GLN A 74 1.96 -1.66 14.29
CA GLN A 74 1.89 -0.27 13.82
C GLN A 74 0.78 0.52 14.53
N PHE A 75 -0.36 -0.12 14.80
CA PHE A 75 -1.44 0.50 15.54
C PHE A 75 -1.03 0.83 17.00
N GLU A 76 -0.38 -0.11 17.69
CA GLU A 76 0.10 0.14 19.06
C GLU A 76 1.15 1.25 19.12
N GLU A 77 2.03 1.33 18.13
CA GLU A 77 2.99 2.44 18.02
C GLU A 77 2.27 3.77 17.73
N ALA A 78 1.30 3.78 16.81
CA ALA A 78 0.52 4.97 16.47
C ALA A 78 -0.31 5.48 17.66
N ARG A 79 -0.82 4.57 18.50
CA ARG A 79 -1.58 4.91 19.71
C ARG A 79 -0.72 5.57 20.78
N ARG A 80 0.57 5.24 20.84
CA ARG A 80 1.52 5.82 21.81
C ARG A 80 2.10 7.16 21.35
N ALA A 81 1.97 7.49 20.08
CA ALA A 81 2.45 8.75 19.53
C ALA A 81 1.42 9.87 19.78
N ASP A 82 1.92 11.08 19.95
CA ASP A 82 1.08 12.27 20.11
C ASP A 82 0.22 12.52 18.87
N GLY A 83 -1.02 12.97 19.08
CA GLY A 83 -1.96 13.30 18.03
C GLY A 83 -3.04 12.23 17.80
N LEU A 84 -3.67 12.28 16.63
CA LEU A 84 -4.75 11.34 16.27
C LEU A 84 -4.19 9.98 15.86
N THR A 85 -4.52 8.94 16.60
CA THR A 85 -4.04 7.55 16.34
C THR A 85 -4.26 7.11 14.91
N GLY A 86 -5.40 7.45 14.31
CA GLY A 86 -5.71 7.09 12.93
C GLY A 86 -4.78 7.75 11.91
N GLU A 87 -4.49 9.03 12.08
CA GLU A 87 -3.56 9.77 11.21
C GLU A 87 -2.14 9.25 11.37
N ASN A 88 -1.68 9.06 12.61
CA ASN A 88 -0.38 8.48 12.91
C ASN A 88 -0.20 7.10 12.28
N LEU A 89 -1.25 6.26 12.32
CA LEU A 89 -1.23 4.93 11.71
C LEU A 89 -1.03 5.01 10.19
N VAL A 90 -1.78 5.89 9.52
CA VAL A 90 -1.66 6.05 8.07
C VAL A 90 -0.31 6.65 7.69
N GLU A 91 0.18 7.65 8.42
CA GLU A 91 1.50 8.23 8.25
C GLU A 91 2.60 7.16 8.33
N GLN A 92 2.59 6.35 9.40
CA GLN A 92 3.58 5.28 9.58
C GLN A 92 3.54 4.23 8.48
N LEU A 93 2.35 3.88 8.00
CA LEU A 93 2.18 2.93 6.91
C LEU A 93 2.65 3.50 5.57
N GLU A 94 2.46 4.80 5.35
CA GLU A 94 2.84 5.47 4.11
C GLU A 94 4.36 5.74 4.05
N MET A 95 5.02 5.99 5.19
CA MET A 95 6.47 6.16 5.25
C MET A 95 7.27 4.85 5.05
N ARG A 96 6.61 3.74 4.82
CA ARG A 96 7.30 2.47 4.48
C ARG A 96 7.88 2.56 3.07
N LEU A 97 9.06 1.99 2.89
CA LEU A 97 9.75 2.00 1.61
C LEU A 97 8.91 1.32 0.50
N ASP A 98 8.21 0.21 0.80
CA ASP A 98 7.35 -0.46 -0.17
C ASP A 98 6.16 0.40 -0.62
N ALA A 99 5.61 1.23 0.24
CA ALA A 99 4.57 2.19 -0.10
C ALA A 99 5.14 3.33 -0.96
N LEU A 100 6.23 3.96 -0.54
CA LEU A 100 6.85 5.09 -1.25
C LEU A 100 7.33 4.71 -2.65
N VAL A 101 7.88 3.51 -2.85
CA VAL A 101 8.29 3.00 -4.18
C VAL A 101 7.09 2.89 -5.13
N VAL A 102 5.90 2.53 -4.62
CA VAL A 102 4.67 2.55 -5.42
C VAL A 102 4.19 3.98 -5.68
N ARG A 103 4.25 4.89 -4.67
CA ARG A 103 3.85 6.29 -4.83
C ARG A 103 4.76 7.04 -5.81
N ALA A 104 6.05 6.69 -5.83
CA ALA A 104 7.01 7.21 -6.79
C ALA A 104 6.85 6.62 -8.21
N ALA A 105 5.89 5.71 -8.43
CA ALA A 105 5.68 5.00 -9.68
C ALA A 105 6.88 4.17 -10.17
N PHE A 106 7.84 3.82 -9.30
CA PHE A 106 8.93 2.90 -9.64
C PHE A 106 8.44 1.44 -9.73
N ALA A 107 7.30 1.15 -9.12
CA ALA A 107 6.63 -0.13 -9.22
C ALA A 107 5.12 0.04 -9.38
N ARG A 108 4.51 -0.83 -10.17
CA ARG A 108 3.06 -0.80 -10.45
C ARG A 108 2.20 -1.36 -9.32
N THR A 109 2.79 -2.18 -8.44
CA THR A 109 2.07 -2.84 -7.33
C THR A 109 2.97 -2.98 -6.11
N THR A 110 2.36 -3.07 -4.91
CA THR A 110 3.10 -3.33 -3.67
C THR A 110 3.88 -4.66 -3.68
N ALA A 111 3.41 -5.66 -4.44
CA ALA A 111 4.12 -6.94 -4.58
C ALA A 111 5.41 -6.76 -5.39
N GLN A 112 5.34 -6.03 -6.51
CA GLN A 112 6.51 -5.70 -7.33
C GLN A 112 7.50 -4.83 -6.54
N ALA A 113 7.01 -3.77 -5.86
CA ALA A 113 7.85 -2.92 -5.01
C ALA A 113 8.65 -3.76 -3.99
N ARG A 114 8.00 -4.67 -3.31
CA ARG A 114 8.66 -5.57 -2.35
C ARG A 114 9.72 -6.44 -2.99
N GLN A 115 9.44 -6.99 -4.15
CA GLN A 115 10.41 -7.81 -4.87
C GLN A 115 11.64 -6.98 -5.25
N LEU A 116 11.44 -5.78 -5.80
CA LEU A 116 12.53 -4.87 -6.16
C LEU A 116 13.40 -4.50 -4.94
N ILE A 117 12.77 -4.23 -3.79
CA ILE A 117 13.48 -3.90 -2.55
C ILE A 117 14.27 -5.11 -2.03
N VAL A 118 13.63 -6.29 -1.91
CA VAL A 118 14.27 -7.49 -1.39
C VAL A 118 15.43 -7.93 -2.29
N HIS A 119 15.33 -7.69 -3.60
CA HIS A 119 16.40 -7.96 -4.56
C HIS A 119 17.47 -6.85 -4.60
N ARG A 120 17.38 -5.85 -3.70
CA ARG A 120 18.37 -4.78 -3.50
C ARG A 120 18.55 -3.87 -4.73
N HIS A 121 17.49 -3.67 -5.51
CA HIS A 121 17.48 -2.72 -6.62
C HIS A 121 17.22 -1.28 -6.17
N ILE A 122 16.76 -1.07 -4.93
CA ILE A 122 16.42 0.23 -4.37
C ILE A 122 17.46 0.61 -3.30
N LEU A 123 17.87 1.87 -3.34
CA LEU A 123 18.74 2.48 -2.37
C LEU A 123 18.03 3.63 -1.65
N VAL A 124 18.44 3.86 -0.40
CA VAL A 124 18.04 5.04 0.39
C VAL A 124 19.32 5.75 0.81
N ASP A 125 19.49 7.01 0.43
CA ASP A 125 20.71 7.80 0.65
C ASP A 125 21.99 7.05 0.21
N GLY A 126 21.95 6.36 -0.94
CA GLY A 126 23.07 5.60 -1.48
C GLY A 126 23.30 4.21 -0.85
N GLN A 127 22.57 3.87 0.20
CA GLN A 127 22.69 2.59 0.88
C GLN A 127 21.63 1.59 0.39
N ARG A 128 22.03 0.34 0.17
CA ARG A 128 21.11 -0.73 -0.22
C ARG A 128 20.22 -1.11 0.94
N VAL A 129 18.90 -1.09 0.70
CA VAL A 129 17.89 -1.51 1.66
C VAL A 129 17.15 -2.72 1.09
N ASP A 130 17.12 -3.84 1.84
CA ASP A 130 16.43 -5.08 1.45
C ASP A 130 15.15 -5.35 2.28
N ARG A 131 14.77 -4.39 3.14
CA ARG A 131 13.59 -4.49 3.99
C ARG A 131 12.45 -3.61 3.48
N PRO A 132 11.37 -4.17 2.92
CA PRO A 132 10.21 -3.40 2.45
C PRO A 132 9.53 -2.56 3.53
N SER A 133 9.66 -2.96 4.80
CA SER A 133 9.13 -2.23 5.95
C SER A 133 10.05 -1.13 6.48
N PHE A 134 11.19 -0.87 5.84
CA PHE A 134 12.07 0.22 6.22
C PHE A 134 11.29 1.54 6.22
N ARG A 135 11.41 2.33 7.29
CA ARG A 135 10.76 3.63 7.40
C ARG A 135 11.68 4.72 6.89
N VAL A 136 11.28 5.33 5.79
CA VAL A 136 11.99 6.46 5.20
C VAL A 136 11.67 7.73 6.00
N LYS A 137 12.67 8.53 6.29
CA LYS A 137 12.53 9.80 7.01
C LYS A 137 12.42 10.97 6.03
N PRO A 138 11.77 12.08 6.40
CA PRO A 138 11.81 13.30 5.61
C PRO A 138 13.24 13.73 5.28
N GLY A 139 13.47 14.17 4.05
CA GLY A 139 14.78 14.53 3.52
C GLY A 139 15.53 13.41 2.81
N GLN A 140 15.20 12.14 3.08
CA GLN A 140 15.90 11.00 2.48
C GLN A 140 15.56 10.82 1.00
N LEU A 141 16.58 10.45 0.22
CA LEU A 141 16.48 10.16 -1.20
C LEU A 141 16.34 8.67 -1.44
N ILE A 142 15.28 8.28 -2.15
CA ILE A 142 15.05 6.92 -2.65
C ILE A 142 15.45 6.91 -4.12
N HIS A 143 16.31 5.99 -4.54
CA HIS A 143 16.68 5.88 -5.94
C HIS A 143 16.95 4.43 -6.36
N VAL A 144 16.90 4.19 -7.65
CA VAL A 144 17.21 2.88 -8.24
C VAL A 144 18.72 2.72 -8.33
N HIS A 145 19.20 1.51 -8.09
CA HIS A 145 20.62 1.19 -8.22
C HIS A 145 21.03 1.26 -9.70
N ALA A 146 22.13 1.94 -10.05
CA ALA A 146 22.58 2.18 -11.42
C ALA A 146 22.63 0.91 -12.29
N LYS A 147 23.13 -0.23 -11.73
CA LYS A 147 23.14 -1.52 -12.46
C LYS A 147 21.74 -2.06 -12.80
N SER A 148 20.69 -1.53 -12.17
CA SER A 148 19.31 -2.01 -12.32
C SER A 148 18.47 -1.10 -13.22
N GLU A 149 18.92 0.10 -13.55
CA GLU A 149 18.18 1.08 -14.35
C GLU A 149 17.83 0.54 -15.75
N GLY A 150 18.71 -0.29 -16.34
CA GLY A 150 18.47 -0.96 -17.61
C GLY A 150 17.44 -2.09 -17.57
N MET A 151 16.90 -2.47 -16.42
CA MET A 151 15.87 -3.52 -16.33
C MET A 151 14.52 -3.00 -16.80
N GLU A 152 13.77 -3.83 -17.54
CA GLU A 152 12.47 -3.49 -18.11
C GLU A 152 11.50 -2.77 -17.14
N PRO A 153 11.31 -3.21 -15.88
CA PRO A 153 10.42 -2.52 -14.95
C PRO A 153 10.79 -1.06 -14.70
N PHE A 154 12.08 -0.75 -14.67
CA PHE A 154 12.57 0.61 -14.42
C PHE A 154 12.56 1.46 -15.67
N GLN A 155 12.81 0.86 -16.85
CA GLN A 155 12.65 1.55 -18.13
C GLN A 155 11.18 1.97 -18.35
N VAL A 156 10.23 1.08 -18.05
CA VAL A 156 8.79 1.40 -18.09
C VAL A 156 8.44 2.50 -17.09
N ALA A 157 9.03 2.47 -15.88
CA ALA A 157 8.82 3.50 -14.86
C ALA A 157 9.37 4.87 -15.32
N ALA A 158 10.59 4.91 -15.86
CA ALA A 158 11.22 6.13 -16.38
C ALA A 158 10.42 6.75 -17.54
N ALA A 159 9.85 5.91 -18.40
CA ALA A 159 8.95 6.34 -19.47
C ALA A 159 7.54 6.77 -18.99
N GLY A 160 7.28 6.77 -17.68
CA GLY A 160 5.98 7.16 -17.12
C GLY A 160 4.87 6.11 -17.23
N GLY A 161 5.14 4.92 -17.78
CA GLY A 161 4.11 3.89 -18.03
C GLY A 161 3.41 3.33 -16.78
N HIS A 162 3.97 3.54 -15.59
CA HIS A 162 3.31 3.20 -14.33
C HIS A 162 2.42 4.36 -13.82
N ALA A 163 2.79 5.62 -14.10
CA ALA A 163 2.08 6.80 -13.62
C ALA A 163 0.67 6.92 -14.20
N GLU A 164 0.45 6.44 -15.43
CA GLU A 164 -0.86 6.45 -16.07
C GLU A 164 -1.93 5.62 -15.33
N VAL A 165 -1.48 4.61 -14.59
CA VAL A 165 -2.36 3.60 -13.96
C VAL A 165 -2.43 3.76 -12.44
N LEU A 166 -1.54 4.55 -11.87
CA LEU A 166 -1.46 4.81 -10.44
C LEU A 166 -2.10 6.17 -10.10
N PRO A 167 -2.51 6.37 -8.85
CA PRO A 167 -2.89 7.70 -8.38
C PRO A 167 -1.75 8.71 -8.60
N LYS A 168 -2.10 9.98 -8.77
CA LYS A 168 -1.09 11.06 -8.87
C LYS A 168 -0.12 11.01 -7.70
N THR A 169 1.13 11.34 -7.97
CA THR A 169 2.18 11.47 -6.95
C THR A 169 1.73 12.48 -5.89
N PRO A 170 1.72 12.08 -4.61
CA PRO A 170 1.30 12.96 -3.52
C PRO A 170 2.33 14.08 -3.27
N GLY A 171 1.88 15.22 -2.77
CA GLY A 171 2.72 16.41 -2.54
C GLY A 171 3.78 16.30 -1.43
N TYR A 172 3.83 15.21 -0.69
CA TYR A 172 4.90 14.91 0.26
C TYR A 172 6.10 14.20 -0.39
N LEU A 173 6.01 13.84 -1.69
CA LEU A 173 7.03 13.12 -2.43
C LEU A 173 7.38 13.89 -3.71
N GLU A 174 8.63 14.30 -3.85
CA GLU A 174 9.18 14.82 -5.09
C GLU A 174 9.76 13.67 -5.90
N VAL A 175 9.36 13.54 -7.18
CA VAL A 175 9.75 12.41 -8.03
C VAL A 175 10.32 12.92 -9.35
N GLU A 176 11.51 12.45 -9.68
CA GLU A 176 12.16 12.61 -10.99
C GLU A 176 12.23 11.23 -11.66
N LEU A 177 11.25 10.94 -12.52
CA LEU A 177 11.12 9.61 -13.14
C LEU A 177 12.26 9.30 -14.12
N ASP A 178 12.74 10.25 -14.85
CA ASP A 178 13.87 10.14 -15.79
C ASP A 178 15.17 9.74 -15.08
N LYS A 179 15.38 10.18 -13.84
CA LYS A 179 16.51 9.80 -13.00
C LYS A 179 16.20 8.63 -12.06
N LEU A 180 14.96 8.13 -12.06
CA LEU A 180 14.48 7.09 -11.14
C LEU A 180 14.78 7.43 -9.67
N GLN A 181 14.54 8.70 -9.31
CA GLN A 181 14.77 9.26 -7.98
C GLN A 181 13.49 9.81 -7.38
N ALA A 182 13.35 9.67 -6.07
CA ALA A 182 12.24 10.23 -5.31
C ALA A 182 12.74 10.68 -3.92
N ARG A 183 12.31 11.86 -3.48
CA ARG A 183 12.66 12.42 -2.17
C ARG A 183 11.40 12.56 -1.32
N LEU A 184 11.44 12.04 -0.11
CA LEU A 184 10.40 12.31 0.89
C LEU A 184 10.63 13.70 1.48
N VAL A 185 9.84 14.70 1.08
CA VAL A 185 10.02 16.10 1.51
C VAL A 185 9.55 16.33 2.94
N ARG A 186 8.40 15.77 3.27
CA ARG A 186 7.77 15.93 4.59
C ARG A 186 6.95 14.68 4.97
N ARG A 187 6.47 14.62 6.19
CA ARG A 187 5.58 13.56 6.63
C ARG A 187 4.25 13.61 5.86
N PRO A 188 3.70 12.45 5.46
CA PRO A 188 2.41 12.37 4.78
C PRO A 188 1.27 12.85 5.68
N LYS A 189 0.39 13.70 5.17
CA LYS A 189 -0.88 14.04 5.82
C LYS A 189 -1.99 13.09 5.33
N ARG A 190 -2.93 12.71 6.21
CA ARG A 190 -4.01 11.77 5.85
C ARG A 190 -4.77 12.16 4.58
N ALA A 191 -5.05 13.44 4.40
CA ALA A 191 -5.80 13.95 3.24
C ALA A 191 -5.11 13.73 1.90
N GLU A 192 -3.78 13.60 1.87
CA GLU A 192 -2.98 13.44 0.66
C GLU A 192 -2.72 11.98 0.30
N VAL A 193 -2.97 11.07 1.27
CA VAL A 193 -2.71 9.64 1.07
C VAL A 193 -3.86 9.01 0.29
N PRO A 194 -3.61 8.45 -0.92
CA PRO A 194 -4.65 7.89 -1.77
C PRO A 194 -5.06 6.48 -1.33
N VAL A 195 -5.51 6.35 -0.08
CA VAL A 195 -5.98 5.09 0.51
C VAL A 195 -7.46 5.19 0.83
N THR A 196 -8.24 4.29 0.24
CA THR A 196 -9.69 4.20 0.46
C THR A 196 -9.96 3.42 1.74
N CYS A 197 -10.10 4.12 2.86
CA CYS A 197 -10.38 3.51 4.16
C CYS A 197 -10.92 4.58 5.12
N GLU A 198 -11.96 4.22 5.87
CA GLU A 198 -12.41 5.00 7.03
C GLU A 198 -11.54 4.61 8.23
N VAL A 199 -10.56 5.47 8.53
CA VAL A 199 -9.51 5.13 9.50
C VAL A 199 -10.05 5.11 10.93
N GLN A 200 -11.07 5.92 11.23
CA GLN A 200 -11.72 5.94 12.53
C GLN A 200 -12.30 4.56 12.88
N LEU A 201 -12.94 3.89 11.92
CA LEU A 201 -13.47 2.54 12.11
C LEU A 201 -12.37 1.49 12.35
N VAL A 202 -11.16 1.73 11.84
CA VAL A 202 -9.99 0.87 12.14
C VAL A 202 -9.54 1.07 13.58
N VAL A 203 -9.51 2.31 14.06
CA VAL A 203 -9.18 2.63 15.45
C VAL A 203 -10.20 1.99 16.39
N GLU A 204 -11.49 2.15 16.13
CA GLU A 204 -12.57 1.54 16.90
C GLU A 204 -12.49 0.01 16.91
N TYR A 205 -12.11 -0.63 15.77
CA TYR A 205 -11.94 -2.08 15.73
C TYR A 205 -10.89 -2.58 16.72
N TYR A 206 -9.78 -1.86 16.87
CA TYR A 206 -8.73 -2.23 17.82
C TYR A 206 -9.00 -1.78 19.25
N ALA A 207 -9.75 -0.69 19.45
CA ALA A 207 -10.15 -0.19 20.77
C ALA A 207 -11.18 -1.11 21.45
N ALA A 208 -12.05 -1.77 20.69
CA ALA A 208 -13.08 -2.68 21.18
C ALA A 208 -12.55 -4.10 21.50
N ARG A 209 -11.23 -4.32 21.46
CA ARG A 209 -10.54 -5.59 21.75
C ARG A 209 -9.55 -5.45 22.88
#